data_dbece73f550c76f326d2b69bbc622951
#
_entry.id   dbece73f550c76f326d2b69bbc622951
#
_cell.length_a   1.000
_cell.length_b   1.000
_cell.length_c   1.000
_cell.angle_alpha   90.00
_cell.angle_beta   90.00
_cell.angle_gamma   90.00
#
_symmetry.space_group_name_H-M   'P 1'
#
loop_
_entity.id
_entity.type
_entity.pdbx_description
1 polymer ?
#
loop_
_entity_poly.entity_id
_entity_poly.type
_entity_poly.pdbx_seq_one_letter_code
_entity_poly.pdbx_strand_id
1 'polypeptide(L)'
;MMKKKIFVSMAAVGLAIGCSTVPITNRSRVNFVSDAKVLPMSFQQYDEFLANNPKSKDVAKTNEIKEVGRRISEAVDKFMRANNMASEADSYRWEFNLIEDQTINAWCMPGGKVVFYTGILPIAENTDGIAAIMGHEVAHAFAKHGQERMTTGQLQQYGGLAVAFATSGESQKKQEMWNMAYGVGSQLGVLKYSRVHEDEADKLGMVFMIMAGYEPEEAVQVWVRMKEKTGGSSTPEFMSTHPSNDSRIKALQAYLPEAKRLAAQYK
;
A
#
# COMPACT_ATOMS: atom_id res chain seq x y z
N MET A 1 -16.11 38.60 -43.76
CA MET A 1 -15.69 38.10 -42.41
C MET A 1 -15.56 36.59 -42.47
N MET A 2 -14.34 36.09 -42.71
CA MET A 2 -14.03 34.63 -42.72
C MET A 2 -13.80 34.13 -41.29
N LYS A 3 -14.70 33.25 -40.81
CA LYS A 3 -14.48 32.55 -39.55
C LYS A 3 -13.37 31.49 -39.73
N LYS A 4 -12.18 31.75 -39.18
CA LYS A 4 -11.11 30.75 -39.09
C LYS A 4 -11.56 29.66 -38.14
N LYS A 5 -11.87 28.47 -38.68
CA LYS A 5 -12.01 27.24 -37.89
C LYS A 5 -10.62 26.81 -37.46
N ILE A 6 -10.31 26.99 -36.19
CA ILE A 6 -9.11 26.41 -35.58
C ILE A 6 -9.40 24.92 -35.40
N PHE A 7 -8.79 24.11 -36.26
CA PHE A 7 -8.69 22.65 -36.04
C PHE A 7 -7.67 22.44 -34.93
N VAL A 8 -8.12 22.18 -33.72
CA VAL A 8 -7.31 21.62 -32.67
C VAL A 8 -7.12 20.15 -32.99
N SER A 9 -6.01 19.80 -33.62
CA SER A 9 -5.54 18.42 -33.69
C SER A 9 -5.17 17.99 -32.26
N MET A 10 -6.08 17.30 -31.57
CA MET A 10 -5.74 16.50 -30.42
C MET A 10 -4.85 15.36 -30.91
N ALA A 11 -3.54 15.55 -30.80
CA ALA A 11 -2.61 14.44 -30.84
C ALA A 11 -2.99 13.53 -29.67
N ALA A 12 -3.65 12.42 -29.98
CA ALA A 12 -3.81 11.31 -29.04
C ALA A 12 -2.41 10.75 -28.80
N VAL A 13 -1.72 11.29 -27.80
CA VAL A 13 -0.57 10.61 -27.20
C VAL A 13 -1.15 9.33 -26.62
N GLY A 14 -0.91 8.21 -27.29
CA GLY A 14 -1.25 6.88 -26.80
C GLY A 14 -0.50 6.67 -25.49
N LEU A 15 -1.11 7.06 -24.38
CA LEU A 15 -0.74 6.59 -23.06
C LEU A 15 -0.92 5.07 -23.13
N ALA A 16 0.19 4.34 -23.21
CA ALA A 16 0.20 2.92 -22.89
C ALA A 16 -0.25 2.83 -21.41
N ILE A 17 -1.56 2.77 -21.21
CA ILE A 17 -2.16 2.59 -19.88
C ILE A 17 -1.72 1.20 -19.45
N GLY A 18 -0.76 1.14 -18.53
CA GLY A 18 -0.31 -0.08 -17.91
C GLY A 18 -1.40 -0.64 -17.00
N CYS A 19 -2.47 -1.20 -17.62
CA CYS A 19 -3.45 -1.98 -16.88
C CYS A 19 -2.85 -3.35 -16.59
N SER A 20 -2.76 -3.71 -15.33
CA SER A 20 -2.39 -5.05 -14.88
C SER A 20 -3.38 -5.51 -13.82
N THR A 21 -3.44 -6.82 -13.59
CA THR A 21 -4.33 -7.41 -12.59
C THR A 21 -3.50 -7.86 -11.40
N VAL A 22 -3.98 -7.57 -10.20
CA VAL A 22 -3.38 -8.06 -8.95
C VAL A 22 -3.81 -9.53 -8.79
N PRO A 23 -2.87 -10.48 -8.70
CA PRO A 23 -3.21 -11.87 -8.42
C PRO A 23 -4.01 -12.03 -7.13
N ILE A 24 -4.75 -13.13 -6.98
CA ILE A 24 -5.65 -13.45 -5.87
C ILE A 24 -6.93 -12.60 -5.88
N THR A 25 -6.82 -11.28 -5.90
CA THR A 25 -7.98 -10.38 -5.83
C THR A 25 -8.59 -10.11 -7.20
N ASN A 26 -7.86 -10.40 -8.28
CA ASN A 26 -8.23 -10.11 -9.67
C ASN A 26 -8.60 -8.64 -9.90
N ARG A 27 -8.18 -7.74 -9.02
CA ARG A 27 -8.42 -6.30 -9.17
C ARG A 27 -7.55 -5.73 -10.28
N SER A 28 -8.17 -4.98 -11.18
CA SER A 28 -7.44 -4.19 -12.16
C SER A 28 -6.77 -3.00 -11.49
N ARG A 29 -5.49 -2.80 -11.75
CA ARG A 29 -4.71 -1.64 -11.29
C ARG A 29 -4.24 -0.81 -12.47
N VAL A 30 -4.15 0.50 -12.27
CA VAL A 30 -3.65 1.46 -13.26
C VAL A 30 -2.42 2.16 -12.68
N ASN A 31 -1.25 1.90 -13.26
CA ASN A 31 0.00 2.50 -12.86
C ASN A 31 0.64 3.26 -14.04
N PHE A 32 0.80 4.58 -13.88
CA PHE A 32 1.56 5.41 -14.82
C PHE A 32 3.03 5.56 -14.41
N VAL A 33 3.35 5.15 -13.18
CA VAL A 33 4.72 5.23 -12.63
C VAL A 33 5.35 3.84 -12.70
N SER A 34 6.37 3.70 -13.56
CA SER A 34 7.07 2.42 -13.78
C SER A 34 7.98 2.04 -12.61
N ASP A 35 8.21 0.72 -12.43
CA ASP A 35 9.19 0.19 -11.48
C ASP A 35 10.60 0.75 -11.71
N ALA A 36 11.00 0.93 -12.98
CA ALA A 36 12.29 1.51 -13.35
C ALA A 36 12.51 2.91 -12.74
N LYS A 37 11.44 3.67 -12.48
CA LYS A 37 11.50 4.98 -11.82
C LYS A 37 11.38 4.85 -10.30
N VAL A 38 10.47 4.02 -9.83
CA VAL A 38 10.12 3.95 -8.39
C VAL A 38 11.17 3.23 -7.57
N LEU A 39 11.73 2.11 -8.07
CA LEU A 39 12.66 1.29 -7.28
C LEU A 39 13.95 2.03 -6.89
N PRO A 40 14.65 2.74 -7.81
CA PRO A 40 15.83 3.51 -7.42
C PRO A 40 15.53 4.59 -6.38
N MET A 41 14.40 5.29 -6.54
CA MET A 41 13.96 6.31 -5.56
C MET A 41 13.66 5.69 -4.20
N SER A 42 12.96 4.55 -4.18
CA SER A 42 12.65 3.80 -2.97
C SER A 42 13.92 3.40 -2.21
N PHE A 43 14.91 2.84 -2.91
CA PHE A 43 16.17 2.41 -2.31
C PHE A 43 16.97 3.58 -1.75
N GLN A 44 17.07 4.68 -2.51
CA GLN A 44 17.73 5.90 -2.03
C GLN A 44 17.04 6.46 -0.77
N GLN A 45 15.72 6.62 -0.80
CA GLN A 45 14.95 7.15 0.34
C GLN A 45 15.08 6.24 1.57
N TYR A 46 15.15 4.93 1.36
CA TYR A 46 15.35 3.98 2.44
C TYR A 46 16.73 4.13 3.09
N ASP A 47 17.79 4.25 2.28
CA ASP A 47 19.15 4.46 2.78
C ASP A 47 19.27 5.79 3.54
N GLU A 48 18.66 6.87 3.02
CA GLU A 48 18.57 8.17 3.68
C GLU A 48 17.80 8.08 5.00
N PHE A 49 16.71 7.33 5.03
CA PHE A 49 15.94 7.09 6.25
C PHE A 49 16.78 6.36 7.31
N LEU A 50 17.47 5.28 6.95
CA LEU A 50 18.31 4.53 7.88
C LEU A 50 19.51 5.32 8.40
N ALA A 51 20.04 6.24 7.62
CA ALA A 51 21.12 7.12 8.04
C ALA A 51 20.67 8.11 9.13
N ASN A 52 19.39 8.48 9.15
CA ASN A 52 18.84 9.49 10.05
C ASN A 52 18.05 8.90 11.24
N ASN A 53 17.81 7.58 11.26
CA ASN A 53 16.99 6.94 12.29
C ASN A 53 17.77 5.78 12.94
N PRO A 54 17.89 5.77 14.27
CA PRO A 54 18.68 4.78 14.96
C PRO A 54 18.04 3.39 14.91
N LYS A 55 18.78 2.38 14.50
CA LYS A 55 18.33 0.98 14.60
C LYS A 55 18.24 0.57 16.06
N SER A 56 17.25 -0.25 16.39
CA SER A 56 17.08 -0.77 17.73
C SER A 56 18.32 -1.59 18.18
N LYS A 57 18.65 -1.46 19.46
CA LYS A 57 19.71 -2.24 20.12
C LYS A 57 19.20 -3.57 20.64
N ASP A 58 17.89 -3.82 20.60
CA ASP A 58 17.32 -5.12 20.94
C ASP A 58 17.62 -6.13 19.82
N VAL A 59 18.70 -6.87 20.02
CA VAL A 59 19.19 -7.87 19.06
C VAL A 59 18.19 -8.99 18.89
N ALA A 60 17.49 -9.41 19.97
CA ALA A 60 16.53 -10.50 19.92
C ALA A 60 15.32 -10.11 19.05
N LYS A 61 14.72 -8.96 19.30
CA LYS A 61 13.59 -8.44 18.50
C LYS A 61 14.00 -8.12 17.07
N THR A 62 15.19 -7.56 16.85
CA THR A 62 15.71 -7.31 15.50
C THR A 62 15.87 -8.61 14.70
N ASN A 63 16.38 -9.68 15.33
CA ASN A 63 16.49 -10.99 14.67
C ASN A 63 15.13 -11.63 14.41
N GLU A 64 14.17 -11.47 15.32
CA GLU A 64 12.80 -11.93 15.14
C GLU A 64 12.13 -11.24 13.91
N ILE A 65 12.23 -9.92 13.81
CA ILE A 65 11.74 -9.15 12.64
C ILE A 65 12.39 -9.64 11.32
N LYS A 66 13.71 -9.85 11.33
CA LYS A 66 14.43 -10.34 10.15
C LYS A 66 14.01 -11.75 9.74
N GLU A 67 13.82 -12.64 10.70
CA GLU A 67 13.39 -14.02 10.42
C GLU A 67 11.96 -14.07 9.89
N VAL A 68 11.05 -13.32 10.50
CA VAL A 68 9.69 -13.18 9.97
C VAL A 68 9.72 -12.61 8.55
N GLY A 69 10.51 -11.54 8.34
CA GLY A 69 10.67 -10.92 7.03
C GLY A 69 11.23 -11.88 5.98
N ARG A 70 12.24 -12.65 6.32
CA ARG A 70 12.82 -13.69 5.45
C ARG A 70 11.75 -14.70 5.01
N ARG A 71 10.99 -15.25 5.95
CA ARG A 71 9.94 -16.24 5.65
C ARG A 71 8.80 -15.65 4.81
N ILE A 72 8.34 -14.43 5.11
CA ILE A 72 7.32 -13.75 4.32
C ILE A 72 7.85 -13.47 2.90
N SER A 73 9.08 -12.95 2.76
CA SER A 73 9.67 -12.67 1.45
C SER A 73 9.86 -13.92 0.59
N GLU A 74 10.25 -15.04 1.17
CA GLU A 74 10.34 -16.34 0.49
C GLU A 74 8.95 -16.82 0.01
N ALA A 75 7.90 -16.64 0.84
CA ALA A 75 6.53 -16.95 0.44
C ALA A 75 6.07 -16.10 -0.74
N VAL A 76 6.36 -14.79 -0.71
CA VAL A 76 6.02 -13.85 -1.80
C VAL A 76 6.80 -14.19 -3.07
N ASP A 77 8.10 -14.47 -2.98
CA ASP A 77 8.92 -14.88 -4.13
C ASP A 77 8.37 -16.17 -4.78
N LYS A 78 8.08 -17.18 -3.96
CA LYS A 78 7.45 -18.42 -4.42
C LYS A 78 6.12 -18.17 -5.13
N PHE A 79 5.28 -17.31 -4.53
CA PHE A 79 4.00 -16.92 -5.11
C PHE A 79 4.18 -16.21 -6.45
N MET A 80 5.08 -15.22 -6.53
CA MET A 80 5.35 -14.47 -7.75
C MET A 80 5.81 -15.39 -8.89
N ARG A 81 6.78 -16.26 -8.61
CA ARG A 81 7.31 -17.21 -9.63
C ARG A 81 6.25 -18.18 -10.11
N ALA A 82 5.40 -18.67 -9.21
CA ALA A 82 4.28 -19.55 -9.59
C ALA A 82 3.21 -18.85 -10.45
N ASN A 83 3.14 -17.51 -10.41
CA ASN A 83 2.19 -16.69 -11.17
C ASN A 83 2.84 -15.95 -12.37
N ASN A 84 3.97 -16.44 -12.89
CA ASN A 84 4.68 -15.87 -14.04
C ASN A 84 5.20 -14.44 -13.81
N MET A 85 5.50 -14.07 -12.56
CA MET A 85 6.03 -12.76 -12.16
C MET A 85 7.52 -12.84 -11.78
N ALA A 86 8.30 -13.75 -12.38
CA ALA A 86 9.71 -13.97 -12.02
C ALA A 86 10.55 -12.69 -12.17
N SER A 87 10.38 -11.93 -13.24
CA SER A 87 11.10 -10.67 -13.46
C SER A 87 10.80 -9.62 -12.37
N GLU A 88 9.57 -9.61 -11.86
CA GLU A 88 9.18 -8.72 -10.76
C GLU A 88 9.78 -9.22 -9.44
N ALA A 89 9.76 -10.51 -9.17
CA ALA A 89 10.42 -11.12 -8.01
C ALA A 89 11.92 -10.78 -7.97
N ASP A 90 12.61 -10.88 -9.10
CA ASP A 90 14.05 -10.57 -9.22
C ASP A 90 14.38 -9.07 -8.99
N SER A 91 13.38 -8.19 -9.06
CA SER A 91 13.56 -6.75 -8.79
C SER A 91 13.52 -6.38 -7.30
N TYR A 92 13.05 -7.27 -6.45
CA TYR A 92 13.00 -7.04 -5.02
C TYR A 92 14.40 -7.18 -4.39
N ARG A 93 14.69 -6.25 -3.47
CA ARG A 93 15.92 -6.23 -2.66
C ARG A 93 15.51 -6.19 -1.19
N TRP A 94 15.00 -7.32 -0.71
CA TRP A 94 14.45 -7.45 0.63
C TRP A 94 15.43 -7.02 1.73
N GLU A 95 14.96 -6.15 2.60
CA GLU A 95 15.69 -5.72 3.79
C GLU A 95 14.70 -5.38 4.90
N PHE A 96 15.02 -5.82 6.13
CA PHE A 96 14.14 -5.71 7.29
C PHE A 96 14.92 -5.05 8.42
N ASN A 97 14.43 -3.92 8.92
CA ASN A 97 15.05 -3.21 10.04
C ASN A 97 14.02 -2.87 11.12
N LEU A 98 14.48 -2.98 12.39
CA LEU A 98 13.76 -2.47 13.55
C LEU A 98 14.40 -1.15 13.97
N ILE A 99 13.60 -0.09 14.00
CA ILE A 99 14.01 1.27 14.35
C ILE A 99 13.60 1.56 15.80
N GLU A 100 14.49 2.19 16.57
CA GLU A 100 14.22 2.63 17.93
C GLU A 100 13.37 3.89 17.92
N ASP A 101 12.06 3.71 17.87
CA ASP A 101 11.06 4.77 17.88
C ASP A 101 9.78 4.26 18.52
N GLN A 102 9.20 5.06 19.44
CA GLN A 102 7.98 4.70 20.18
C GLN A 102 6.70 4.94 19.36
N THR A 103 6.81 5.46 18.16
CA THR A 103 5.68 5.58 17.23
C THR A 103 5.14 4.21 16.89
N ILE A 104 3.83 4.03 17.01
CA ILE A 104 3.16 2.79 16.58
C ILE A 104 3.07 2.83 15.07
N ASN A 105 4.08 2.28 14.38
CA ASN A 105 4.15 2.28 12.93
C ASN A 105 5.02 1.11 12.38
N ALA A 106 4.72 0.73 11.14
CA ALA A 106 5.53 -0.11 10.27
C ALA A 106 5.22 0.27 8.82
N TRP A 107 6.13 -0.02 7.90
CA TRP A 107 5.88 0.23 6.48
C TRP A 107 6.80 -0.61 5.58
N CYS A 108 6.37 -0.79 4.34
CA CYS A 108 7.15 -1.42 3.28
C CYS A 108 7.19 -0.52 2.04
N MET A 109 8.38 -0.11 1.63
CA MET A 109 8.59 0.60 0.36
C MET A 109 8.64 -0.38 -0.83
N PRO A 110 8.35 0.11 -2.05
CA PRO A 110 8.53 -0.66 -3.29
C PRO A 110 9.91 -1.32 -3.35
N GLY A 111 9.95 -2.58 -3.78
CA GLY A 111 11.19 -3.34 -3.86
C GLY A 111 11.60 -4.03 -2.55
N GLY A 112 10.73 -4.05 -1.52
CA GLY A 112 10.89 -4.89 -0.34
C GLY A 112 11.75 -4.28 0.77
N LYS A 113 11.75 -2.97 0.93
CA LYS A 113 12.41 -2.25 2.03
C LYS A 113 11.45 -2.04 3.18
N VAL A 114 11.63 -2.80 4.27
CA VAL A 114 10.68 -2.90 5.39
C VAL A 114 11.28 -2.30 6.66
N VAL A 115 10.48 -1.51 7.34
CA VAL A 115 10.79 -0.95 8.66
C VAL A 115 9.66 -1.27 9.63
N PHE A 116 10.05 -1.70 10.82
CA PHE A 116 9.23 -1.73 12.02
C PHE A 116 9.78 -0.74 13.02
N TYR A 117 8.91 -0.02 13.72
CA TYR A 117 9.28 0.79 14.88
C TYR A 117 9.08 -0.04 16.16
N THR A 118 9.92 0.21 17.18
CA THR A 118 9.76 -0.49 18.46
C THR A 118 8.39 -0.27 19.10
N GLY A 119 7.76 0.88 18.84
CA GLY A 119 6.42 1.21 19.36
C GLY A 119 5.29 0.32 18.85
N ILE A 120 5.45 -0.40 17.72
CA ILE A 120 4.39 -1.32 17.23
C ILE A 120 4.47 -2.71 17.87
N LEU A 121 5.61 -3.09 18.47
CA LEU A 121 5.82 -4.41 19.04
C LEU A 121 4.80 -4.80 20.11
N PRO A 122 4.35 -3.89 21.02
CA PRO A 122 3.28 -4.19 21.97
C PRO A 122 1.91 -4.49 21.32
N ILE A 123 1.69 -4.05 20.07
CA ILE A 123 0.48 -4.37 19.31
C ILE A 123 0.62 -5.73 18.63
N ALA A 124 1.80 -6.01 18.09
CA ALA A 124 2.12 -7.29 17.50
C ALA A 124 2.05 -8.42 18.55
N GLU A 125 2.50 -8.16 19.79
CA GLU A 125 2.59 -9.07 20.94
C GLU A 125 3.50 -10.28 20.72
N ASN A 126 3.32 -11.01 19.62
CA ASN A 126 4.00 -12.27 19.34
C ASN A 126 4.51 -12.33 17.87
N THR A 127 5.20 -13.40 17.53
CA THR A 127 5.77 -13.61 16.19
C THR A 127 4.73 -13.66 15.10
N ASP A 128 3.55 -14.26 15.35
CA ASP A 128 2.45 -14.31 14.37
C ASP A 128 1.83 -12.92 14.16
N GLY A 129 1.76 -12.09 15.21
CA GLY A 129 1.33 -10.70 15.08
C GLY A 129 2.33 -9.84 14.29
N ILE A 130 3.63 -10.07 14.47
CA ILE A 130 4.67 -9.47 13.61
C ILE A 130 4.45 -9.90 12.16
N ALA A 131 4.18 -11.19 11.92
CA ALA A 131 3.94 -11.73 10.59
C ALA A 131 2.66 -11.16 9.95
N ALA A 132 1.61 -10.91 10.74
CA ALA A 132 0.38 -10.29 10.27
C ALA A 132 0.63 -8.85 9.77
N ILE A 133 1.33 -8.03 10.56
CA ILE A 133 1.71 -6.66 10.18
C ILE A 133 2.66 -6.69 8.98
N MET A 134 3.70 -7.54 9.02
CA MET A 134 4.66 -7.70 7.92
C MET A 134 3.98 -8.10 6.61
N GLY A 135 3.09 -9.09 6.66
CA GLY A 135 2.32 -9.56 5.51
C GLY A 135 1.47 -8.45 4.90
N HIS A 136 0.79 -7.66 5.73
CA HIS A 136 0.00 -6.51 5.31
C HIS A 136 0.86 -5.45 4.59
N GLU A 137 1.99 -5.05 5.19
CA GLU A 137 2.89 -4.05 4.60
C GLU A 137 3.53 -4.53 3.30
N VAL A 138 3.98 -5.79 3.28
CA VAL A 138 4.53 -6.42 2.08
C VAL A 138 3.48 -6.53 0.98
N ALA A 139 2.22 -6.81 1.33
CA ALA A 139 1.10 -6.84 0.38
C ALA A 139 0.86 -5.49 -0.29
N HIS A 140 1.00 -4.37 0.44
CA HIS A 140 0.94 -3.04 -0.16
C HIS A 140 2.03 -2.83 -1.22
N ALA A 141 3.26 -3.27 -0.96
CA ALA A 141 4.35 -3.18 -1.94
C ALA A 141 4.13 -4.12 -3.12
N PHE A 142 3.70 -5.36 -2.88
CA PHE A 142 3.37 -6.35 -3.90
C PHE A 142 2.25 -5.87 -4.84
N ALA A 143 1.13 -5.37 -4.29
CA ALA A 143 0.02 -4.83 -5.07
C ALA A 143 0.31 -3.47 -5.72
N LYS A 144 1.48 -2.86 -5.43
CA LYS A 144 1.92 -1.54 -5.93
C LYS A 144 1.00 -0.39 -5.53
N HIS A 145 0.41 -0.47 -4.35
CA HIS A 145 -0.52 0.56 -3.85
C HIS A 145 0.12 1.95 -3.76
N GLY A 146 1.43 2.03 -3.45
CA GLY A 146 2.18 3.29 -3.48
C GLY A 146 2.19 3.94 -4.86
N GLN A 147 2.47 3.16 -5.91
CA GLN A 147 2.49 3.62 -7.29
C GLN A 147 1.09 4.03 -7.78
N GLU A 148 0.05 3.28 -7.40
CA GLU A 148 -1.34 3.66 -7.70
C GLU A 148 -1.72 4.98 -7.00
N ARG A 149 -1.30 5.20 -5.75
CA ARG A 149 -1.49 6.49 -5.06
C ARG A 149 -0.79 7.64 -5.77
N MET A 150 0.46 7.44 -6.22
CA MET A 150 1.20 8.43 -7.03
C MET A 150 0.46 8.74 -8.35
N THR A 151 -0.02 7.71 -9.04
CA THR A 151 -0.82 7.83 -10.26
C THR A 151 -2.11 8.61 -10.02
N THR A 152 -2.83 8.28 -8.95
CA THR A 152 -4.06 8.98 -8.56
C THR A 152 -3.81 10.46 -8.24
N GLY A 153 -2.72 10.77 -7.54
CA GLY A 153 -2.30 12.15 -7.27
C GLY A 153 -2.02 12.93 -8.56
N GLN A 154 -1.34 12.32 -9.52
CA GLN A 154 -1.11 12.94 -10.84
C GLN A 154 -2.43 13.20 -11.60
N LEU A 155 -3.34 12.21 -11.59
CA LEU A 155 -4.67 12.35 -12.21
C LEU A 155 -5.48 13.46 -11.55
N GLN A 156 -5.43 13.60 -10.22
CA GLN A 156 -6.08 14.72 -9.52
C GLN A 156 -5.49 16.06 -9.94
N GLN A 157 -4.17 16.16 -10.01
CA GLN A 157 -3.52 17.40 -10.44
C GLN A 157 -3.92 17.80 -11.87
N TYR A 158 -3.82 16.88 -12.82
CA TYR A 158 -4.18 17.14 -14.21
C TYR A 158 -5.68 17.39 -14.38
N GLY A 159 -6.53 16.67 -13.66
CA GLY A 159 -7.97 16.90 -13.66
C GLY A 159 -8.33 18.29 -13.13
N GLY A 160 -7.67 18.76 -12.06
CA GLY A 160 -7.83 20.12 -11.55
C GLY A 160 -7.44 21.19 -12.60
N LEU A 161 -6.29 20.99 -13.27
CA LEU A 161 -5.88 21.88 -14.36
C LEU A 161 -6.88 21.89 -15.53
N ALA A 162 -7.43 20.72 -15.87
CA ALA A 162 -8.46 20.62 -16.93
C ALA A 162 -9.73 21.37 -16.56
N VAL A 163 -10.19 21.25 -15.30
CA VAL A 163 -11.34 22.01 -14.79
C VAL A 163 -11.07 23.52 -14.84
N ALA A 164 -9.91 23.96 -14.35
CA ALA A 164 -9.51 25.37 -14.38
C ALA A 164 -9.47 25.93 -15.80
N PHE A 165 -8.92 25.16 -16.76
CA PHE A 165 -8.89 25.54 -18.17
C PHE A 165 -10.30 25.59 -18.79
N ALA A 166 -11.13 24.57 -18.55
CA ALA A 166 -12.49 24.49 -19.08
C ALA A 166 -13.39 25.62 -18.55
N THR A 167 -13.12 26.10 -17.34
CA THR A 167 -13.91 27.18 -16.71
C THR A 167 -13.30 28.57 -16.83
N SER A 168 -12.14 28.71 -17.51
CA SER A 168 -11.39 29.97 -17.60
C SER A 168 -12.18 31.16 -18.22
N GLY A 169 -13.19 30.88 -19.01
CA GLY A 169 -14.12 31.89 -19.58
C GLY A 169 -15.35 32.18 -18.74
N GLU A 170 -15.54 31.52 -17.63
CA GLU A 170 -16.68 31.68 -16.75
C GLU A 170 -16.44 32.76 -15.67
N SER A 171 -17.52 33.19 -15.02
CA SER A 171 -17.40 34.12 -13.89
C SER A 171 -16.61 33.45 -12.73
N GLN A 172 -15.90 34.25 -11.92
CA GLN A 172 -15.14 33.78 -10.77
C GLN A 172 -15.96 32.86 -9.86
N LYS A 173 -17.21 33.22 -9.57
CA LYS A 173 -18.13 32.41 -8.74
C LYS A 173 -18.37 31.01 -9.32
N LYS A 174 -18.49 30.88 -10.66
CA LYS A 174 -18.66 29.60 -11.32
C LYS A 174 -17.37 28.79 -11.33
N GLN A 175 -16.20 29.43 -11.51
CA GLN A 175 -14.91 28.78 -11.42
C GLN A 175 -14.68 28.20 -10.02
N GLU A 176 -14.96 28.97 -8.97
CA GLU A 176 -14.87 28.53 -7.56
C GLU A 176 -15.79 27.33 -7.28
N MET A 177 -17.03 27.38 -7.77
CA MET A 177 -17.99 26.28 -7.64
C MET A 177 -17.49 24.98 -8.29
N TRP A 178 -16.98 25.06 -9.51
CA TRP A 178 -16.43 23.89 -10.22
C TRP A 178 -15.17 23.34 -9.54
N ASN A 179 -14.26 24.22 -9.11
CA ASN A 179 -13.05 23.80 -8.39
C ASN A 179 -13.39 23.14 -7.05
N MET A 180 -14.38 23.65 -6.33
CA MET A 180 -14.86 23.04 -5.09
C MET A 180 -15.50 21.68 -5.33
N ALA A 181 -16.39 21.56 -6.33
CA ALA A 181 -17.05 20.31 -6.69
C ALA A 181 -16.03 19.23 -7.12
N TYR A 182 -15.03 19.62 -7.91
CA TYR A 182 -13.93 18.73 -8.30
C TYR A 182 -13.09 18.32 -7.09
N GLY A 183 -12.71 19.26 -6.22
CA GLY A 183 -11.92 18.99 -5.02
C GLY A 183 -12.62 17.98 -4.12
N VAL A 184 -13.88 18.18 -3.78
CA VAL A 184 -14.67 17.25 -2.95
C VAL A 184 -14.83 15.90 -3.65
N GLY A 185 -15.21 15.87 -4.92
CA GLY A 185 -15.41 14.62 -5.67
C GLY A 185 -14.13 13.78 -5.80
N SER A 186 -13.01 14.42 -6.11
CA SER A 186 -11.72 13.75 -6.23
C SER A 186 -11.23 13.21 -4.89
N GLN A 187 -11.42 13.96 -3.79
CA GLN A 187 -11.04 13.51 -2.45
C GLN A 187 -11.86 12.30 -1.99
N LEU A 188 -13.18 12.30 -2.23
CA LEU A 188 -14.02 11.12 -1.96
C LEU A 188 -13.59 9.90 -2.76
N GLY A 189 -13.17 10.09 -4.01
CA GLY A 189 -12.61 9.05 -4.86
C GLY A 189 -11.34 8.43 -4.27
N VAL A 190 -10.42 9.27 -3.80
CA VAL A 190 -9.16 8.81 -3.15
C VAL A 190 -9.44 8.04 -1.88
N LEU A 191 -10.36 8.51 -1.02
CA LEU A 191 -10.72 7.82 0.22
C LEU A 191 -11.37 6.45 -0.04
N LYS A 192 -12.20 6.32 -1.08
CA LYS A 192 -12.78 5.04 -1.49
C LYS A 192 -11.69 4.09 -2.00
N TYR A 193 -10.77 4.60 -2.79
CA TYR A 193 -9.66 3.85 -3.37
C TYR A 193 -8.70 3.35 -2.28
N SER A 194 -8.41 4.18 -1.28
CA SER A 194 -7.61 3.78 -0.12
C SER A 194 -8.22 2.59 0.62
N ARG A 195 -9.55 2.58 0.86
CA ARG A 195 -10.21 1.44 1.51
C ARG A 195 -10.13 0.13 0.71
N VAL A 196 -10.17 0.22 -0.62
CA VAL A 196 -9.98 -0.95 -1.50
C VAL A 196 -8.56 -1.50 -1.36
N HIS A 197 -7.56 -0.63 -1.24
CA HIS A 197 -6.17 -1.03 -1.04
C HIS A 197 -5.96 -1.72 0.31
N GLU A 198 -6.61 -1.24 1.38
CA GLU A 198 -6.54 -1.87 2.70
C GLU A 198 -7.14 -3.28 2.69
N ASP A 199 -8.35 -3.45 2.11
CA ASP A 199 -9.01 -4.75 1.97
C ASP A 199 -8.15 -5.72 1.13
N GLU A 200 -7.51 -5.23 0.08
CA GLU A 200 -6.60 -6.03 -0.74
C GLU A 200 -5.32 -6.42 0.02
N ALA A 201 -4.71 -5.49 0.74
CA ALA A 201 -3.51 -5.75 1.53
C ALA A 201 -3.79 -6.76 2.65
N ASP A 202 -4.95 -6.68 3.31
CA ASP A 202 -5.39 -7.65 4.30
C ASP A 202 -5.51 -9.07 3.71
N LYS A 203 -6.14 -9.20 2.55
CA LYS A 203 -6.34 -10.50 1.88
C LYS A 203 -5.03 -11.12 1.42
N LEU A 204 -4.20 -10.35 0.75
CA LEU A 204 -2.89 -10.80 0.26
C LEU A 204 -1.95 -11.12 1.43
N GLY A 205 -1.88 -10.22 2.42
CA GLY A 205 -1.03 -10.36 3.59
C GLY A 205 -1.36 -11.62 4.39
N MET A 206 -2.65 -11.93 4.56
CA MET A 206 -3.09 -13.16 5.22
C MET A 206 -2.66 -14.41 4.44
N VAL A 207 -2.73 -14.41 3.11
CA VAL A 207 -2.25 -15.53 2.29
C VAL A 207 -0.74 -15.68 2.43
N PHE A 208 0.02 -14.60 2.39
CA PHE A 208 1.48 -14.63 2.51
C PHE A 208 1.94 -15.11 3.89
N MET A 209 1.28 -14.69 4.98
CA MET A 209 1.64 -15.19 6.31
C MET A 209 1.35 -16.68 6.47
N ILE A 210 0.24 -17.21 5.91
CA ILE A 210 -0.06 -18.65 5.91
C ILE A 210 0.98 -19.43 5.11
N MET A 211 1.37 -18.94 3.93
CA MET A 211 2.40 -19.56 3.10
C MET A 211 3.76 -19.57 3.82
N ALA A 212 4.04 -18.56 4.63
CA ALA A 212 5.23 -18.46 5.45
C ALA A 212 5.15 -19.33 6.73
N GLY A 213 4.01 -20.01 6.98
CA GLY A 213 3.78 -20.92 8.10
C GLY A 213 3.43 -20.22 9.41
N TYR A 214 2.75 -19.07 9.36
CA TYR A 214 2.24 -18.34 10.50
C TYR A 214 0.72 -18.50 10.65
N GLU A 215 0.20 -18.27 11.87
CA GLU A 215 -1.21 -18.47 12.19
C GLU A 215 -2.04 -17.24 11.76
N PRO A 216 -2.95 -17.38 10.78
CA PRO A 216 -3.66 -16.25 10.19
C PRO A 216 -4.72 -15.63 11.12
N GLU A 217 -5.16 -16.33 12.14
CA GLU A 217 -6.07 -15.82 13.16
C GLU A 217 -5.49 -14.59 13.86
N GLU A 218 -4.18 -14.53 13.97
CA GLU A 218 -3.47 -13.42 14.60
C GLU A 218 -3.61 -12.10 13.79
N ALA A 219 -3.81 -12.18 12.47
CA ALA A 219 -4.12 -11.01 11.67
C ALA A 219 -5.39 -10.30 12.15
N VAL A 220 -6.39 -11.06 12.60
CA VAL A 220 -7.61 -10.48 13.20
C VAL A 220 -7.31 -9.84 14.54
N GLN A 221 -6.52 -10.52 15.41
CA GLN A 221 -6.20 -10.04 16.75
C GLN A 221 -5.38 -8.75 16.74
N VAL A 222 -4.43 -8.60 15.82
CA VAL A 222 -3.68 -7.36 15.61
C VAL A 222 -4.62 -6.17 15.40
N TRP A 223 -5.62 -6.31 14.52
CA TRP A 223 -6.59 -5.23 14.27
C TRP A 223 -7.53 -4.97 15.45
N VAL A 224 -7.85 -5.97 16.25
CA VAL A 224 -8.61 -5.79 17.51
C VAL A 224 -7.78 -4.95 18.49
N ARG A 225 -6.53 -5.36 18.76
CA ARG A 225 -5.60 -4.62 19.65
C ARG A 225 -5.34 -3.19 19.14
N MET A 226 -5.16 -3.03 17.84
CA MET A 226 -4.97 -1.72 17.21
C MET A 226 -6.18 -0.81 17.44
N LYS A 227 -7.40 -1.34 17.30
CA LYS A 227 -8.63 -0.60 17.57
C LYS A 227 -8.76 -0.19 19.04
N GLU A 228 -8.42 -1.07 19.98
CA GLU A 228 -8.45 -0.77 21.42
C GLU A 228 -7.52 0.40 21.78
N LYS A 229 -6.36 0.51 21.12
CA LYS A 229 -5.43 1.62 21.29
C LYS A 229 -5.94 2.95 20.74
N THR A 230 -6.90 2.96 19.81
CA THR A 230 -7.48 4.20 19.26
C THR A 230 -8.49 4.89 20.16
N GLY A 231 -8.95 4.24 21.25
CA GLY A 231 -9.84 4.84 22.27
C GLY A 231 -9.16 5.89 23.15
N GLY A 232 -7.86 6.17 22.95
CA GLY A 232 -7.09 7.18 23.68
C GLY A 232 -7.11 8.59 23.06
N SER A 233 -6.34 9.52 23.63
CA SER A 233 -6.32 10.93 23.23
C SER A 233 -5.64 11.20 21.87
N SER A 234 -4.96 10.22 21.28
CA SER A 234 -4.31 10.35 19.96
C SER A 234 -4.44 9.06 19.15
N THR A 235 -4.78 9.21 17.85
CA THR A 235 -4.80 8.09 16.91
C THR A 235 -3.35 7.69 16.59
N PRO A 236 -2.96 6.39 16.74
CA PRO A 236 -1.65 5.93 16.30
C PRO A 236 -1.38 6.26 14.83
N GLU A 237 -0.12 6.55 14.48
CA GLU A 237 0.27 6.91 13.10
C GLU A 237 -0.11 5.80 12.12
N PHE A 238 0.11 4.54 12.47
CA PHE A 238 -0.32 3.38 11.68
C PHE A 238 -1.81 3.40 11.37
N MET A 239 -2.66 3.81 12.31
CA MET A 239 -4.11 3.91 12.09
C MET A 239 -4.54 5.09 11.24
N SER A 240 -3.71 6.13 11.14
CA SER A 240 -3.99 7.27 10.26
C SER A 240 -3.77 6.91 8.79
N THR A 241 -2.82 6.02 8.52
CA THR A 241 -2.51 5.48 7.19
C THR A 241 -3.33 4.21 6.85
N HIS A 242 -3.65 3.39 7.87
CA HIS A 242 -4.38 2.11 7.78
C HIS A 242 -5.61 2.10 8.69
N PRO A 243 -6.70 2.80 8.34
CA PRO A 243 -7.88 2.90 9.19
C PRO A 243 -8.49 1.53 9.50
N SER A 244 -8.73 1.25 10.78
CA SER A 244 -9.44 0.05 11.22
C SER A 244 -10.85 0.40 11.69
N ASN A 245 -11.78 -0.52 11.43
CA ASN A 245 -13.13 -0.48 11.94
C ASN A 245 -13.69 -1.91 12.09
N ASP A 246 -14.86 -2.05 12.71
CA ASP A 246 -15.48 -3.35 12.91
C ASP A 246 -15.77 -4.12 11.62
N SER A 247 -16.03 -3.40 10.52
CA SER A 247 -16.26 -4.05 9.23
C SER A 247 -14.99 -4.69 8.68
N ARG A 248 -13.81 -4.10 8.89
CA ARG A 248 -12.52 -4.66 8.49
C ARG A 248 -12.21 -5.93 9.27
N ILE A 249 -12.38 -5.90 10.60
CA ILE A 249 -12.17 -7.07 11.47
C ILE A 249 -13.11 -8.23 11.05
N LYS A 250 -14.40 -7.94 10.82
CA LYS A 250 -15.35 -8.93 10.33
C LYS A 250 -15.00 -9.50 8.95
N ALA A 251 -14.52 -8.65 8.04
CA ALA A 251 -14.10 -9.05 6.70
C ALA A 251 -12.89 -10.01 6.76
N LEU A 252 -11.89 -9.71 7.59
CA LEU A 252 -10.75 -10.58 7.84
C LEU A 252 -11.17 -11.94 8.41
N GLN A 253 -12.06 -11.96 9.43
CA GLN A 253 -12.61 -13.20 10.00
C GLN A 253 -13.31 -14.05 8.94
N ALA A 254 -14.13 -13.43 8.10
CA ALA A 254 -14.85 -14.11 7.04
C ALA A 254 -13.94 -14.65 5.93
N TYR A 255 -12.78 -14.02 5.72
CA TYR A 255 -11.82 -14.40 4.67
C TYR A 255 -10.89 -15.53 5.09
N LEU A 256 -10.72 -15.85 6.37
CA LEU A 256 -9.82 -16.89 6.89
C LEU A 256 -9.91 -18.24 6.14
N PRO A 257 -11.11 -18.83 5.90
CA PRO A 257 -11.19 -20.11 5.18
C PRO A 257 -10.67 -20.01 3.75
N GLU A 258 -10.96 -18.92 3.07
CA GLU A 258 -10.51 -18.69 1.70
C GLU A 258 -9.01 -18.45 1.63
N ALA A 259 -8.43 -17.67 2.55
CA ALA A 259 -6.99 -17.47 2.65
C ALA A 259 -6.25 -18.80 2.83
N LYS A 260 -6.74 -19.68 3.72
CA LYS A 260 -6.19 -21.03 3.92
C LYS A 260 -6.28 -21.88 2.66
N ARG A 261 -7.41 -21.83 1.95
CA ARG A 261 -7.60 -22.55 0.68
C ARG A 261 -6.63 -22.07 -0.41
N LEU A 262 -6.47 -20.76 -0.54
CA LEU A 262 -5.56 -20.15 -1.52
C LEU A 262 -4.10 -20.47 -1.21
N ALA A 263 -3.67 -20.28 0.03
CA ALA A 263 -2.30 -20.55 0.44
C ALA A 263 -1.90 -22.02 0.25
N ALA A 264 -2.86 -22.96 0.40
CA ALA A 264 -2.62 -24.39 0.19
C ALA A 264 -2.20 -24.75 -1.26
N GLN A 265 -2.52 -23.90 -2.24
CA GLN A 265 -2.12 -24.09 -3.63
C GLN A 265 -0.62 -23.85 -3.87
N TYR A 266 0.06 -23.21 -2.91
CA TYR A 266 1.46 -22.81 -3.00
C TYR A 266 2.36 -23.50 -1.96
N LYS A 267 1.86 -24.53 -1.27
CA LYS A 267 2.64 -25.33 -0.30
C LYS A 267 3.62 -26.30 -0.96
#